data_ecaf55d59dafbc9d4e8db6602adcb75c
#
_entry.id   ecaf55d59dafbc9d4e8db6602adcb75c
#
_cell.length_a   1.000
_cell.length_b   1.000
_cell.length_c   1.000
_cell.angle_alpha   90.00
_cell.angle_beta   90.00
_cell.angle_gamma   90.00
#
_symmetry.space_group_name_H-M   'P 1'
#
loop_
_entity.id
_entity.type
_entity.pdbx_description
1 polymer ?
#
loop_
_entity_poly.entity_id
_entity_poly.type
_entity_poly.pdbx_seq_one_letter_code
_entity_poly.pdbx_strand_id
1 'polypeptide(L)'
;MKKILLVFGTRPEAIKMAPLIKELQKYPEQVKTIVCTTGQHKQMLEQVLNLFEIEADYDLSIMKQGQDLYDVTSKVLLGLRDILKEVAPDIVLVHGDTTTSTAAALAAFYQQIPIGHVEAGLRTYDTLNPFPEEMNRQLTARLASLHFSPTENSKNNLLQEAIPAENIFITGNTGIDSLHWVCNKFANDTNLTTDIKKELLGAGYDISRLKDGKKMVLITGHRRENFGEGFINMCKAIKTLTEKYPEIDFIYPMHLNPNVRNAIKTVFNEEQTVKNNMFFIEPLEYFTFILLMQHSYLILTDSGGIQEEAPGLGKPVLVMRETTESPEAVTAGPVKLVGTDYKKIIDETSLLIDSPIEYKKMSKAINPYGDGKACSRIVEILKEKR
;
A
#
# COMPACT_ATOMS: atom_id res chain seq x y z
N MET A 1 -12.27 -26.44 -15.35
CA MET A 1 -11.94 -24.99 -15.19
C MET A 1 -12.20 -24.62 -13.75
N LYS A 2 -11.18 -24.19 -13.02
CA LYS A 2 -11.27 -23.87 -11.60
C LYS A 2 -11.92 -22.50 -11.40
N LYS A 3 -12.97 -22.42 -10.57
CA LYS A 3 -13.66 -21.18 -10.26
C LYS A 3 -12.99 -20.51 -9.03
N ILE A 4 -12.46 -19.32 -9.19
CA ILE A 4 -11.81 -18.56 -8.12
C ILE A 4 -12.62 -17.29 -7.90
N LEU A 5 -13.18 -17.13 -6.69
CA LEU A 5 -13.91 -15.95 -6.28
C LEU A 5 -13.01 -15.05 -5.42
N LEU A 6 -12.78 -13.83 -5.85
CA LEU A 6 -12.03 -12.82 -5.08
C LEU A 6 -13.03 -11.87 -4.42
N VAL A 7 -12.91 -11.68 -3.10
CA VAL A 7 -13.81 -10.81 -2.33
C VAL A 7 -13.00 -9.71 -1.64
N PHE A 8 -13.38 -8.45 -1.87
CA PHE A 8 -12.76 -7.30 -1.24
C PHE A 8 -13.71 -6.09 -1.21
N GLY A 9 -13.47 -5.10 -0.34
CA GLY A 9 -14.42 -4.01 -0.14
C GLY A 9 -13.80 -2.64 0.01
N THR A 10 -12.50 -2.55 0.24
CA THR A 10 -11.80 -1.28 0.47
C THR A 10 -10.83 -0.96 -0.68
N ARG A 11 -10.48 0.32 -0.81
CA ARG A 11 -9.50 0.77 -1.81
C ARG A 11 -8.12 0.09 -1.67
N PRO A 12 -7.53 -0.05 -0.45
CA PRO A 12 -6.26 -0.75 -0.29
C PRO A 12 -6.31 -2.21 -0.72
N GLU A 13 -7.39 -2.92 -0.39
CA GLU A 13 -7.59 -4.30 -0.87
C GLU A 13 -7.67 -4.35 -2.39
N ALA A 14 -8.45 -3.47 -3.01
CA ALA A 14 -8.59 -3.41 -4.46
C ALA A 14 -7.25 -3.20 -5.17
N ILE A 15 -6.43 -2.26 -4.68
CA ILE A 15 -5.10 -1.99 -5.23
C ILE A 15 -4.25 -3.27 -5.23
N LYS A 16 -4.26 -4.04 -4.15
CA LYS A 16 -3.44 -5.24 -3.99
C LYS A 16 -4.03 -6.49 -4.65
N MET A 17 -5.35 -6.54 -4.84
CA MET A 17 -6.03 -7.66 -5.50
C MET A 17 -6.16 -7.48 -7.02
N ALA A 18 -6.17 -6.26 -7.53
CA ALA A 18 -6.31 -5.98 -8.96
C ALA A 18 -5.22 -6.65 -9.82
N PRO A 19 -3.92 -6.58 -9.50
CA PRO A 19 -2.90 -7.27 -10.29
C PRO A 19 -3.07 -8.80 -10.25
N LEU A 20 -3.58 -9.37 -9.15
CA LEU A 20 -3.87 -10.79 -9.05
C LEU A 20 -5.03 -11.19 -9.96
N ILE A 21 -6.08 -10.36 -10.03
CA ILE A 21 -7.19 -10.56 -10.97
C ILE A 21 -6.68 -10.55 -12.41
N LYS A 22 -5.86 -9.54 -12.78
CA LYS A 22 -5.26 -9.47 -14.13
C LYS A 22 -4.37 -10.67 -14.44
N GLU A 23 -3.62 -11.17 -13.46
CA GLU A 23 -2.79 -12.36 -13.65
C GLU A 23 -3.64 -13.62 -13.85
N LEU A 24 -4.70 -13.83 -13.06
CA LEU A 24 -5.65 -14.94 -13.23
C LEU A 24 -6.35 -14.90 -14.60
N GLN A 25 -6.72 -13.71 -15.08
CA GLN A 25 -7.38 -13.51 -16.37
C GLN A 25 -6.52 -13.91 -17.58
N LYS A 26 -5.20 -14.08 -17.42
CA LYS A 26 -4.32 -14.59 -18.48
C LYS A 26 -4.53 -16.09 -18.78
N TYR A 27 -5.25 -16.80 -17.92
CA TYR A 27 -5.45 -18.26 -18.03
C TYR A 27 -6.95 -18.65 -18.14
N PRO A 28 -7.70 -18.08 -19.10
CA PRO A 28 -9.15 -18.24 -19.18
C PRO A 28 -9.60 -19.69 -19.40
N GLU A 29 -8.74 -20.53 -19.99
CA GLU A 29 -9.04 -21.97 -20.23
C GLU A 29 -8.88 -22.83 -18.96
N GLN A 30 -8.15 -22.34 -17.96
CA GLN A 30 -7.86 -23.08 -16.73
C GLN A 30 -8.64 -22.53 -15.53
N VAL A 31 -8.84 -21.19 -15.49
CA VAL A 31 -9.43 -20.48 -14.36
C VAL A 31 -10.59 -19.62 -14.81
N LYS A 32 -11.72 -19.72 -14.12
CA LYS A 32 -12.79 -18.73 -14.16
C LYS A 32 -12.62 -17.78 -12.98
N THR A 33 -12.16 -16.58 -13.27
CA THR A 33 -12.01 -15.51 -12.28
C THR A 33 -13.35 -14.83 -12.07
N ILE A 34 -13.77 -14.68 -10.81
CA ILE A 34 -15.03 -14.05 -10.42
C ILE A 34 -14.71 -13.01 -9.36
N VAL A 35 -15.19 -11.80 -9.53
CA VAL A 35 -14.91 -10.67 -8.68
C VAL A 35 -16.18 -10.25 -7.94
N CYS A 36 -16.12 -10.24 -6.61
CA CYS A 36 -17.19 -9.76 -5.76
C CYS A 36 -16.69 -8.59 -4.91
N THR A 37 -17.27 -7.41 -5.11
CA THR A 37 -17.02 -6.26 -4.26
C THR A 37 -18.07 -6.15 -3.17
N THR A 38 -17.68 -5.66 -1.99
CA THR A 38 -18.66 -5.41 -0.92
C THR A 38 -19.19 -3.97 -0.95
N GLY A 39 -18.53 -3.07 -1.67
CA GLY A 39 -18.95 -1.68 -1.79
C GLY A 39 -18.82 -0.89 -0.50
N GLN A 40 -17.91 -1.27 0.41
CA GLN A 40 -17.68 -0.56 1.67
C GLN A 40 -17.21 0.89 1.45
N HIS A 41 -16.44 1.17 0.37
CA HIS A 41 -15.98 2.48 -0.06
C HIS A 41 -16.18 2.65 -1.57
N LYS A 42 -17.42 2.66 -2.03
CA LYS A 42 -17.81 2.49 -3.43
C LYS A 42 -17.03 3.35 -4.43
N GLN A 43 -17.01 4.67 -4.27
CA GLN A 43 -16.37 5.58 -5.23
C GLN A 43 -14.86 5.36 -5.36
N MET A 44 -14.17 5.19 -4.22
CA MET A 44 -12.73 4.94 -4.19
C MET A 44 -12.37 3.57 -4.78
N LEU A 45 -13.24 2.59 -4.60
CA LEU A 45 -13.09 1.24 -5.13
C LEU A 45 -13.25 1.24 -6.65
N GLU A 46 -14.31 1.89 -7.16
CA GLU A 46 -14.59 2.02 -8.59
C GLU A 46 -13.44 2.69 -9.36
N GLN A 47 -12.78 3.70 -8.77
CA GLN A 47 -11.62 4.34 -9.39
C GLN A 47 -10.48 3.33 -9.66
N VAL A 48 -10.19 2.46 -8.66
CA VAL A 48 -9.15 1.43 -8.82
C VAL A 48 -9.57 0.39 -9.85
N LEU A 49 -10.80 -0.11 -9.77
CA LEU A 49 -11.31 -1.11 -10.72
C LEU A 49 -11.28 -0.59 -12.15
N ASN A 50 -11.76 0.63 -12.38
CA ASN A 50 -11.75 1.26 -13.70
C ASN A 50 -10.35 1.36 -14.27
N LEU A 51 -9.37 1.72 -13.45
CA LEU A 51 -8.00 1.87 -13.92
C LEU A 51 -7.33 0.54 -14.28
N PHE A 52 -7.61 -0.50 -13.50
CA PHE A 52 -7.16 -1.84 -13.83
C PHE A 52 -8.06 -2.51 -14.90
N GLU A 53 -9.07 -1.78 -15.41
CA GLU A 53 -10.02 -2.33 -16.40
C GLU A 53 -10.63 -3.65 -15.89
N ILE A 54 -11.14 -3.62 -14.65
CA ILE A 54 -11.78 -4.75 -13.98
C ILE A 54 -13.25 -4.40 -13.77
N GLU A 55 -14.13 -5.30 -14.19
CA GLU A 55 -15.55 -5.26 -13.86
C GLU A 55 -15.83 -6.25 -12.73
N ALA A 56 -16.61 -5.85 -11.74
CA ALA A 56 -17.07 -6.75 -10.68
C ALA A 56 -18.28 -7.54 -11.17
N ASP A 57 -18.23 -8.87 -11.01
CA ASP A 57 -19.37 -9.74 -11.32
C ASP A 57 -20.50 -9.57 -10.32
N TYR A 58 -20.15 -9.26 -9.06
CA TYR A 58 -21.09 -9.03 -7.95
C TYR A 58 -20.68 -7.80 -7.13
N ASP A 59 -21.66 -7.02 -6.69
CA ASP A 59 -21.47 -5.92 -5.72
C ASP A 59 -22.54 -6.01 -4.62
N LEU A 60 -22.09 -6.21 -3.37
CA LEU A 60 -23.01 -6.28 -2.22
C LEU A 60 -23.57 -4.92 -1.81
N SER A 61 -22.94 -3.84 -2.26
CA SER A 61 -23.36 -2.44 -1.98
C SER A 61 -23.69 -2.20 -0.50
N ILE A 62 -22.84 -2.69 0.42
CA ILE A 62 -23.13 -2.63 1.87
C ILE A 62 -22.97 -1.24 2.49
N MET A 63 -22.43 -0.27 1.74
CA MET A 63 -22.13 1.06 2.27
C MET A 63 -23.39 1.72 2.83
N LYS A 64 -23.31 2.16 4.10
CA LYS A 64 -24.32 2.95 4.77
C LYS A 64 -23.64 3.99 5.66
N GLN A 65 -24.19 5.18 5.69
CA GLN A 65 -23.69 6.24 6.58
C GLN A 65 -23.79 5.80 8.04
N GLY A 66 -22.69 5.93 8.80
CA GLY A 66 -22.64 5.57 10.23
C GLY A 66 -22.62 4.07 10.51
N GLN A 67 -22.31 3.21 9.51
CA GLN A 67 -22.17 1.77 9.74
C GLN A 67 -21.01 1.46 10.69
N ASP A 68 -21.22 0.50 11.56
CA ASP A 68 -20.22 -0.04 12.48
C ASP A 68 -19.68 -1.41 12.02
N LEU A 69 -18.81 -2.02 12.85
CA LEU A 69 -18.23 -3.33 12.54
C LEU A 69 -19.28 -4.45 12.49
N TYR A 70 -20.34 -4.36 13.28
CA TYR A 70 -21.45 -5.33 13.26
C TYR A 70 -22.22 -5.24 11.94
N ASP A 71 -22.47 -4.03 11.46
CA ASP A 71 -23.12 -3.79 10.18
C ASP A 71 -22.31 -4.39 9.02
N VAL A 72 -21.00 -4.12 8.97
CA VAL A 72 -20.12 -4.64 7.91
C VAL A 72 -20.08 -6.16 7.97
N THR A 73 -19.81 -6.74 9.15
CA THR A 73 -19.70 -8.19 9.33
C THR A 73 -20.99 -8.91 8.91
N SER A 74 -22.12 -8.46 9.43
CA SER A 74 -23.42 -9.12 9.16
C SER A 74 -23.83 -9.01 7.70
N LYS A 75 -23.67 -7.84 7.07
CA LYS A 75 -24.04 -7.63 5.68
C LYS A 75 -23.16 -8.43 4.71
N VAL A 76 -21.84 -8.47 4.94
CA VAL A 76 -20.92 -9.28 4.12
C VAL A 76 -21.26 -10.75 4.26
N LEU A 77 -21.41 -11.25 5.50
CA LEU A 77 -21.71 -12.65 5.79
C LEU A 77 -23.01 -13.11 5.12
N LEU A 78 -24.09 -12.32 5.28
CA LEU A 78 -25.40 -12.66 4.72
C LEU A 78 -25.46 -12.45 3.19
N GLY A 79 -24.83 -11.39 2.68
CA GLY A 79 -24.80 -11.09 1.24
C GLY A 79 -24.04 -12.15 0.45
N LEU A 80 -22.93 -12.67 0.98
CA LEU A 80 -22.17 -13.73 0.33
C LEU A 80 -22.84 -15.08 0.36
N ARG A 81 -23.76 -15.34 1.29
CA ARG A 81 -24.41 -16.66 1.43
C ARG A 81 -25.01 -17.18 0.13
N ASP A 82 -25.74 -16.35 -0.57
CA ASP A 82 -26.46 -16.75 -1.77
C ASP A 82 -25.55 -16.71 -3.01
N ILE A 83 -24.61 -15.77 -3.09
CA ILE A 83 -23.59 -15.73 -4.14
C ILE A 83 -22.70 -16.98 -4.10
N LEU A 84 -22.26 -17.42 -2.92
CA LEU A 84 -21.45 -18.61 -2.77
C LEU A 84 -22.19 -19.88 -3.21
N LYS A 85 -23.50 -19.97 -2.96
CA LYS A 85 -24.35 -21.08 -3.44
C LYS A 85 -24.51 -21.06 -4.96
N GLU A 86 -24.73 -19.89 -5.54
CA GLU A 86 -24.91 -19.71 -6.99
C GLU A 86 -23.62 -20.01 -7.75
N VAL A 87 -22.51 -19.38 -7.32
CA VAL A 87 -21.21 -19.49 -7.96
C VAL A 87 -20.59 -20.87 -7.75
N ALA A 88 -20.73 -21.43 -6.54
CA ALA A 88 -20.05 -22.64 -6.08
C ALA A 88 -18.55 -22.61 -6.45
N PRO A 89 -17.76 -21.64 -5.89
CA PRO A 89 -16.35 -21.51 -6.25
C PRO A 89 -15.52 -22.66 -5.65
N ASP A 90 -14.45 -23.03 -6.33
CA ASP A 90 -13.49 -24.01 -5.82
C ASP A 90 -12.60 -23.42 -4.71
N ILE A 91 -12.45 -22.09 -4.69
CA ILE A 91 -11.73 -21.36 -3.64
C ILE A 91 -12.20 -19.89 -3.60
N VAL A 92 -12.23 -19.34 -2.39
CA VAL A 92 -12.44 -17.91 -2.15
C VAL A 92 -11.11 -17.27 -1.75
N LEU A 93 -10.71 -16.16 -2.40
CA LEU A 93 -9.54 -15.39 -2.03
C LEU A 93 -9.97 -14.14 -1.26
N VAL A 94 -9.34 -13.91 -0.11
CA VAL A 94 -9.49 -12.70 0.71
C VAL A 94 -8.12 -12.08 0.94
N HIS A 95 -8.08 -10.79 1.26
CA HIS A 95 -6.83 -10.04 1.39
C HIS A 95 -6.69 -9.40 2.77
N GLY A 96 -5.53 -9.57 3.39
CA GLY A 96 -5.10 -8.78 4.56
C GLY A 96 -6.00 -9.00 5.79
N ASP A 97 -6.50 -7.89 6.33
CA ASP A 97 -6.99 -7.83 7.71
C ASP A 97 -8.29 -7.04 7.91
N THR A 98 -8.97 -6.73 6.83
CA THR A 98 -10.24 -5.99 6.93
C THR A 98 -11.35 -6.84 7.53
N THR A 99 -12.35 -6.19 8.08
CA THR A 99 -13.60 -6.86 8.53
C THR A 99 -14.29 -7.57 7.35
N THR A 100 -14.21 -7.00 6.14
CA THR A 100 -14.68 -7.65 4.90
C THR A 100 -13.99 -9.00 4.68
N SER A 101 -12.66 -9.04 4.76
CA SER A 101 -11.88 -10.27 4.53
C SER A 101 -12.24 -11.37 5.53
N THR A 102 -12.35 -11.02 6.81
CA THR A 102 -12.72 -11.98 7.87
C THR A 102 -14.15 -12.49 7.71
N ALA A 103 -15.11 -11.59 7.43
CA ALA A 103 -16.51 -11.97 7.23
C ALA A 103 -16.69 -12.82 5.95
N ALA A 104 -15.97 -12.53 4.87
CA ALA A 104 -15.97 -13.31 3.65
C ALA A 104 -15.36 -14.71 3.86
N ALA A 105 -14.25 -14.78 4.59
CA ALA A 105 -13.65 -16.07 4.96
C ALA A 105 -14.61 -16.93 5.79
N LEU A 106 -15.30 -16.33 6.77
CA LEU A 106 -16.29 -17.03 7.59
C LEU A 106 -17.49 -17.50 6.75
N ALA A 107 -17.98 -16.70 5.81
CA ALA A 107 -19.05 -17.08 4.90
C ALA A 107 -18.68 -18.30 4.03
N ALA A 108 -17.45 -18.29 3.48
CA ALA A 108 -16.92 -19.41 2.70
C ALA A 108 -16.76 -20.68 3.55
N PHE A 109 -16.22 -20.54 4.76
CA PHE A 109 -16.05 -21.64 5.72
C PHE A 109 -17.38 -22.33 6.04
N TYR A 110 -18.48 -21.58 6.23
CA TYR A 110 -19.79 -22.16 6.51
C TYR A 110 -20.34 -22.99 5.35
N GLN A 111 -19.87 -22.78 4.14
CA GLN A 111 -20.22 -23.60 2.96
C GLN A 111 -19.11 -24.61 2.60
N GLN A 112 -18.13 -24.81 3.47
CA GLN A 112 -17.00 -25.73 3.28
C GLN A 112 -16.19 -25.45 2.01
N ILE A 113 -16.13 -24.17 1.60
CA ILE A 113 -15.35 -23.73 0.46
C ILE A 113 -13.94 -23.35 0.96
N PRO A 114 -12.87 -23.89 0.33
CA PRO A 114 -11.49 -23.50 0.65
C PRO A 114 -11.24 -22.00 0.56
N ILE A 115 -10.36 -21.47 1.42
CA ILE A 115 -10.05 -20.05 1.49
C ILE A 115 -8.55 -19.85 1.29
N GLY A 116 -8.17 -18.96 0.39
CA GLY A 116 -6.82 -18.48 0.23
C GLY A 116 -6.68 -17.06 0.83
N HIS A 117 -5.76 -16.91 1.76
CA HIS A 117 -5.48 -15.64 2.42
C HIS A 117 -4.25 -14.97 1.80
N VAL A 118 -4.46 -13.91 1.04
CA VAL A 118 -3.41 -13.08 0.45
C VAL A 118 -2.93 -12.06 1.49
N GLU A 119 -1.63 -11.84 1.59
CA GLU A 119 -0.96 -11.04 2.63
C GLU A 119 -1.13 -11.66 4.03
N ALA A 120 -0.99 -12.98 4.11
CA ALA A 120 -1.15 -13.74 5.34
C ALA A 120 0.07 -13.66 6.26
N GLY A 121 -0.17 -13.62 7.57
CA GLY A 121 0.87 -13.82 8.59
C GLY A 121 1.50 -12.55 9.15
N LEU A 122 1.02 -11.36 8.81
CA LEU A 122 1.38 -10.13 9.53
C LEU A 122 0.85 -10.19 10.96
N ARG A 123 1.68 -9.84 11.97
CA ARG A 123 1.31 -9.87 13.38
C ARG A 123 1.93 -8.73 14.18
N THR A 124 1.14 -8.19 15.09
CA THR A 124 1.60 -7.35 16.20
C THR A 124 1.55 -8.10 17.51
N TYR A 125 0.73 -9.15 17.59
CA TYR A 125 0.39 -9.90 18.83
C TYR A 125 -0.30 -9.07 19.91
N ASP A 126 -0.67 -7.83 19.61
CA ASP A 126 -1.54 -7.00 20.43
C ASP A 126 -2.92 -6.91 19.76
N THR A 127 -3.87 -7.69 20.26
CA THR A 127 -5.21 -7.85 19.67
C THR A 127 -6.02 -6.57 19.57
N LEU A 128 -5.61 -5.52 20.27
CA LEU A 128 -6.24 -4.21 20.27
C LEU A 128 -5.44 -3.16 19.47
N ASN A 129 -4.28 -3.56 18.90
CA ASN A 129 -3.43 -2.61 18.18
C ASN A 129 -2.70 -3.25 16.96
N PRO A 130 -3.11 -2.92 15.73
CA PRO A 130 -4.27 -2.10 15.37
C PRO A 130 -5.61 -2.83 15.61
N PHE A 131 -6.64 -2.09 15.93
CA PHE A 131 -7.99 -2.62 16.15
C PHE A 131 -8.93 -2.21 15.01
N PRO A 132 -9.69 -3.16 14.39
CA PRO A 132 -9.81 -4.60 14.71
C PRO A 132 -8.84 -5.50 13.91
N GLU A 133 -7.88 -4.94 13.19
CA GLU A 133 -7.07 -5.59 12.15
C GLU A 133 -6.28 -6.78 12.69
N GLU A 134 -5.64 -6.66 13.86
CA GLU A 134 -4.83 -7.78 14.38
C GLU A 134 -5.68 -9.01 14.68
N MET A 135 -6.87 -8.85 15.26
CA MET A 135 -7.77 -9.95 15.49
C MET A 135 -8.31 -10.53 14.17
N ASN A 136 -8.62 -9.68 13.20
CA ASN A 136 -9.05 -10.12 11.88
C ASN A 136 -7.98 -11.01 11.20
N ARG A 137 -6.69 -10.64 11.30
CA ARG A 137 -5.57 -11.46 10.80
C ARG A 137 -5.57 -12.86 11.40
N GLN A 138 -5.69 -12.95 12.72
CA GLN A 138 -5.67 -14.21 13.44
C GLN A 138 -6.88 -15.09 13.10
N LEU A 139 -8.08 -14.51 13.07
CA LEU A 139 -9.30 -15.23 12.71
C LEU A 139 -9.25 -15.74 11.25
N THR A 140 -8.87 -14.88 10.32
CA THR A 140 -8.75 -15.24 8.91
C THR A 140 -7.71 -16.35 8.70
N ALA A 141 -6.57 -16.29 9.42
CA ALA A 141 -5.55 -17.34 9.35
C ALA A 141 -6.07 -18.71 9.83
N ARG A 142 -6.96 -18.75 10.80
CA ARG A 142 -7.57 -20.03 11.26
C ARG A 142 -8.61 -20.59 10.28
N LEU A 143 -9.28 -19.72 9.52
CA LEU A 143 -10.28 -20.12 8.53
C LEU A 143 -9.65 -20.54 7.20
N ALA A 144 -8.50 -19.94 6.85
CA ALA A 144 -7.84 -20.16 5.57
C ALA A 144 -7.18 -21.54 5.46
N SER A 145 -7.24 -22.12 4.26
CA SER A 145 -6.57 -23.36 3.90
C SER A 145 -5.26 -23.14 3.13
N LEU A 146 -5.09 -21.98 2.48
CA LEU A 146 -3.84 -21.56 1.85
C LEU A 146 -3.45 -20.17 2.33
N HIS A 147 -2.17 -19.98 2.61
CA HIS A 147 -1.62 -18.73 3.15
C HIS A 147 -0.52 -18.21 2.23
N PHE A 148 -0.76 -17.07 1.59
CA PHE A 148 0.20 -16.40 0.71
C PHE A 148 0.89 -15.29 1.51
N SER A 149 2.03 -15.61 2.09
CA SER A 149 2.78 -14.72 2.98
C SER A 149 3.70 -13.78 2.20
N PRO A 150 3.76 -12.49 2.54
CA PRO A 150 4.65 -11.55 1.84
C PRO A 150 6.12 -11.81 2.14
N THR A 151 6.47 -12.23 3.36
CA THR A 151 7.85 -12.38 3.83
C THR A 151 8.08 -13.68 4.59
N GLU A 152 9.36 -14.02 4.84
CA GLU A 152 9.74 -15.13 5.72
C GLU A 152 9.26 -14.91 7.17
N ASN A 153 9.28 -13.67 7.65
CA ASN A 153 8.79 -13.33 8.98
C ASN A 153 7.28 -13.62 9.11
N SER A 154 6.51 -13.23 8.11
CA SER A 154 5.06 -13.52 8.07
C SER A 154 4.78 -15.02 8.05
N LYS A 155 5.56 -15.82 7.33
CA LYS A 155 5.50 -17.28 7.36
C LYS A 155 5.82 -17.82 8.75
N ASN A 156 6.88 -17.33 9.40
CA ASN A 156 7.29 -17.77 10.72
C ASN A 156 6.21 -17.50 11.77
N ASN A 157 5.51 -16.37 11.70
CA ASN A 157 4.37 -16.07 12.56
C ASN A 157 3.27 -17.15 12.44
N LEU A 158 2.93 -17.56 11.21
CA LEU A 158 1.92 -18.60 10.97
C LEU A 158 2.38 -19.98 11.48
N LEU A 159 3.68 -20.30 11.31
CA LEU A 159 4.25 -21.55 11.86
C LEU A 159 4.18 -21.58 13.38
N GLN A 160 4.45 -20.46 14.07
CA GLN A 160 4.30 -20.34 15.53
C GLN A 160 2.86 -20.55 16.00
N GLU A 161 1.89 -20.22 15.16
CA GLU A 161 0.47 -20.47 15.40
C GLU A 161 0.01 -21.88 14.98
N ALA A 162 0.93 -22.78 14.71
CA ALA A 162 0.68 -24.16 14.30
C ALA A 162 -0.12 -24.28 12.98
N ILE A 163 0.03 -23.34 12.06
CA ILE A 163 -0.45 -23.53 10.69
C ILE A 163 0.51 -24.48 9.97
N PRO A 164 0.01 -25.53 9.27
CA PRO A 164 0.86 -26.50 8.58
C PRO A 164 1.74 -25.83 7.51
N ALA A 165 3.02 -26.18 7.49
CA ALA A 165 4.02 -25.57 6.60
C ALA A 165 3.69 -25.73 5.11
N GLU A 166 3.06 -26.86 4.74
CA GLU A 166 2.61 -27.18 3.37
C GLU A 166 1.48 -26.28 2.86
N ASN A 167 0.86 -25.49 3.74
CA ASN A 167 -0.19 -24.54 3.42
C ASN A 167 0.28 -23.09 3.39
N ILE A 168 1.58 -22.84 3.67
CA ILE A 168 2.16 -21.50 3.75
C ILE A 168 3.15 -21.31 2.60
N PHE A 169 2.92 -20.28 1.78
CA PHE A 169 3.73 -19.97 0.61
C PHE A 169 4.25 -18.54 0.70
N ILE A 170 5.58 -18.36 0.60
CA ILE A 170 6.17 -17.03 0.51
C ILE A 170 6.03 -16.57 -0.95
N THR A 171 5.17 -15.59 -1.17
CA THR A 171 4.88 -15.08 -2.51
C THR A 171 5.43 -13.68 -2.77
N GLY A 172 5.65 -12.91 -1.74
CA GLY A 172 5.84 -11.46 -1.83
C GLY A 172 4.52 -10.72 -1.63
N ASN A 173 4.60 -9.38 -1.57
CA ASN A 173 3.45 -8.48 -1.42
C ASN A 173 2.91 -8.09 -2.80
N THR A 174 1.62 -8.34 -3.05
CA THR A 174 0.94 -7.99 -4.30
C THR A 174 0.84 -6.47 -4.55
N GLY A 175 1.08 -5.64 -3.52
CA GLY A 175 1.23 -4.20 -3.67
C GLY A 175 2.41 -3.82 -4.57
N ILE A 176 3.49 -4.61 -4.56
CA ILE A 176 4.64 -4.39 -5.46
C ILE A 176 4.27 -4.73 -6.90
N ASP A 177 3.48 -5.78 -7.11
CA ASP A 177 2.93 -6.11 -8.45
C ASP A 177 2.04 -4.98 -8.97
N SER A 178 1.18 -4.42 -8.09
CA SER A 178 0.35 -3.27 -8.43
C SER A 178 1.18 -2.05 -8.84
N LEU A 179 2.20 -1.73 -8.06
CA LEU A 179 3.13 -0.64 -8.34
C LEU A 179 3.79 -0.80 -9.71
N HIS A 180 4.34 -1.98 -10.00
CA HIS A 180 4.97 -2.28 -11.30
C HIS A 180 3.96 -2.22 -12.45
N TRP A 181 2.73 -2.72 -12.23
CA TRP A 181 1.67 -2.66 -13.24
C TRP A 181 1.33 -1.20 -13.59
N VAL A 182 1.19 -0.34 -12.57
CA VAL A 182 0.91 1.09 -12.76
C VAL A 182 2.05 1.79 -13.49
N CYS A 183 3.30 1.55 -13.09
CA CYS A 183 4.47 2.13 -13.76
C CYS A 183 4.57 1.68 -15.25
N ASN A 184 4.25 0.42 -15.53
CA ASN A 184 4.19 -0.09 -16.90
C ASN A 184 3.05 0.55 -17.70
N LYS A 185 1.88 0.79 -17.07
CA LYS A 185 0.76 1.49 -17.72
C LYS A 185 1.18 2.92 -18.09
N PHE A 186 1.88 3.65 -17.21
CA PHE A 186 2.40 4.99 -17.52
C PHE A 186 3.38 4.99 -18.70
N ALA A 187 4.22 3.97 -18.81
CA ALA A 187 5.17 3.88 -19.92
C ALA A 187 4.49 3.63 -21.28
N ASN A 188 3.33 2.96 -21.28
CA ASN A 188 2.66 2.50 -22.49
C ASN A 188 1.40 3.31 -22.86
N ASP A 189 0.86 4.11 -21.93
CA ASP A 189 -0.35 4.92 -22.13
C ASP A 189 -0.03 6.41 -21.97
N THR A 190 0.26 7.07 -23.08
CA THR A 190 0.64 8.49 -23.13
C THR A 190 -0.53 9.40 -22.71
N ASN A 191 -1.77 9.01 -23.03
CA ASN A 191 -2.94 9.82 -22.69
C ASN A 191 -3.16 9.81 -21.18
N LEU A 192 -3.18 8.62 -20.55
CA LEU A 192 -3.27 8.48 -19.11
C LEU A 192 -2.17 9.28 -18.40
N THR A 193 -0.92 9.12 -18.84
CA THR A 193 0.21 9.82 -18.24
C THR A 193 0.08 11.34 -18.39
N THR A 194 -0.46 11.83 -19.49
CA THR A 194 -0.71 13.25 -19.71
C THR A 194 -1.80 13.78 -18.77
N ASP A 195 -2.86 13.02 -18.57
CA ASP A 195 -3.96 13.42 -17.67
C ASP A 195 -3.53 13.42 -16.21
N ILE A 196 -2.74 12.42 -15.79
CA ILE A 196 -2.15 12.39 -14.44
C ILE A 196 -1.18 13.57 -14.21
N LYS A 197 -0.39 13.95 -15.23
CA LYS A 197 0.47 15.15 -15.14
C LYS A 197 -0.33 16.44 -15.01
N LYS A 198 -1.49 16.54 -15.69
CA LYS A 198 -2.41 17.69 -15.54
C LYS A 198 -3.03 17.72 -14.15
N GLU A 199 -3.43 16.56 -13.61
CA GLU A 199 -3.94 16.45 -12.24
C GLU A 199 -2.89 16.92 -11.22
N LEU A 200 -1.64 16.47 -11.37
CA LEU A 200 -0.53 16.89 -10.52
C LEU A 200 -0.27 18.40 -10.61
N LEU A 201 -0.34 18.97 -11.82
CA LEU A 201 -0.24 20.40 -12.03
C LEU A 201 -1.38 21.16 -11.34
N GLY A 202 -2.60 20.63 -11.44
CA GLY A 202 -3.78 21.17 -10.73
C GLY A 202 -3.67 21.09 -9.20
N ALA A 203 -2.98 20.06 -8.69
CA ALA A 203 -2.68 19.92 -7.27
C ALA A 203 -1.58 20.86 -6.77
N GLY A 204 -0.81 21.51 -7.67
CA GLY A 204 0.18 22.53 -7.34
C GLY A 204 1.63 22.20 -7.69
N TYR A 205 1.91 21.14 -8.47
CA TYR A 205 3.27 20.84 -8.89
C TYR A 205 3.39 20.49 -10.38
N ASP A 206 4.27 21.20 -11.06
CA ASP A 206 4.63 20.89 -12.45
C ASP A 206 5.82 19.92 -12.54
N ILE A 207 5.56 18.66 -12.86
CA ILE A 207 6.58 17.62 -12.97
C ILE A 207 7.60 17.90 -14.09
N SER A 208 7.28 18.80 -15.04
CA SER A 208 8.22 19.21 -16.09
C SER A 208 9.46 19.94 -15.54
N ARG A 209 9.41 20.40 -14.29
CA ARG A 209 10.54 20.96 -13.55
C ARG A 209 11.68 19.97 -13.32
N LEU A 210 11.40 18.67 -13.36
CA LEU A 210 12.39 17.60 -13.19
C LEU A 210 13.19 17.29 -14.48
N LYS A 211 13.08 18.14 -15.49
CA LYS A 211 13.92 18.05 -16.68
C LYS A 211 15.39 18.29 -16.31
N ASP A 212 16.28 17.81 -17.17
CA ASP A 212 17.73 18.02 -17.05
C ASP A 212 18.37 17.41 -15.79
N GLY A 213 17.74 16.36 -15.23
CA GLY A 213 18.28 15.62 -14.09
C GLY A 213 18.08 16.29 -12.73
N LYS A 214 17.20 17.29 -12.63
CA LYS A 214 16.83 17.90 -11.35
C LYS A 214 16.27 16.85 -10.40
N LYS A 215 16.75 16.85 -9.16
CA LYS A 215 16.31 15.92 -8.12
C LYS A 215 15.04 16.43 -7.43
N MET A 216 14.26 15.51 -6.89
CA MET A 216 13.07 15.77 -6.10
C MET A 216 13.06 14.89 -4.85
N VAL A 217 12.76 15.47 -3.70
CA VAL A 217 12.47 14.75 -2.45
C VAL A 217 10.97 14.75 -2.22
N LEU A 218 10.39 13.55 -2.16
CA LEU A 218 8.99 13.38 -1.82
C LEU A 218 8.83 13.25 -0.31
N ILE A 219 7.89 13.99 0.27
CA ILE A 219 7.65 14.04 1.71
C ILE A 219 6.21 13.61 1.99
N THR A 220 6.02 12.73 2.98
CA THR A 220 4.70 12.41 3.53
C THR A 220 4.78 12.31 5.03
N GLY A 221 3.79 12.86 5.74
CA GLY A 221 3.72 12.80 7.19
C GLY A 221 2.31 13.07 7.67
N HIS A 222 1.76 12.17 8.50
CA HIS A 222 0.40 12.30 9.03
C HIS A 222 0.15 11.46 10.29
N ARG A 223 1.13 10.70 10.77
CA ARG A 223 0.96 9.78 11.91
C ARG A 223 0.73 10.56 13.20
N ARG A 224 -0.30 10.12 13.95
CA ARG A 224 -0.72 10.78 15.20
C ARG A 224 0.35 10.73 16.28
N GLU A 225 1.17 9.68 16.29
CA GLU A 225 2.28 9.51 17.23
C GLU A 225 3.34 10.61 17.13
N ASN A 226 3.45 11.26 15.97
CA ASN A 226 4.40 12.35 15.70
C ASN A 226 3.84 13.74 16.05
N PHE A 227 2.53 13.88 16.33
CA PHE A 227 1.93 15.20 16.55
C PHE A 227 2.54 15.93 17.75
N GLY A 228 2.58 17.26 17.67
CA GLY A 228 3.23 18.13 18.64
C GLY A 228 4.67 18.44 18.25
N GLU A 229 5.59 18.33 19.21
CA GLU A 229 6.99 18.72 19.03
C GLU A 229 7.71 17.92 17.94
N GLY A 230 7.46 16.61 17.87
CA GLY A 230 8.06 15.75 16.84
C GLY A 230 7.72 16.23 15.43
N PHE A 231 6.45 16.55 15.15
CA PHE A 231 6.04 17.05 13.84
C PHE A 231 6.61 18.42 13.52
N ILE A 232 6.73 19.30 14.52
CA ILE A 232 7.38 20.61 14.38
C ILE A 232 8.87 20.44 14.03
N ASN A 233 9.58 19.49 14.68
CA ASN A 233 10.98 19.21 14.40
C ASN A 233 11.17 18.66 12.97
N MET A 234 10.29 17.78 12.51
CA MET A 234 10.26 17.33 11.12
C MET A 234 10.12 18.51 10.14
N CYS A 235 9.14 19.38 10.37
CA CYS A 235 8.94 20.58 9.53
C CYS A 235 10.15 21.52 9.53
N LYS A 236 10.79 21.75 10.69
CA LYS A 236 12.02 22.55 10.79
C LYS A 236 13.18 21.92 10.01
N ALA A 237 13.36 20.59 10.11
CA ALA A 237 14.38 19.87 9.36
C ALA A 237 14.15 20.01 7.84
N ILE A 238 12.92 19.83 7.38
CA ILE A 238 12.56 20.01 5.97
C ILE A 238 12.86 21.44 5.50
N LYS A 239 12.51 22.46 6.31
CA LYS A 239 12.81 23.87 6.00
C LYS A 239 14.31 24.08 5.83
N THR A 240 15.13 23.58 6.74
CA THR A 240 16.58 23.67 6.66
C THR A 240 17.13 22.96 5.40
N LEU A 241 16.58 21.80 5.05
CA LEU A 241 16.97 21.09 3.83
C LEU A 241 16.62 21.87 2.56
N THR A 242 15.45 22.52 2.50
CA THR A 242 15.11 23.39 1.35
C THR A 242 16.05 24.59 1.21
N GLU A 243 16.60 25.08 2.33
CA GLU A 243 17.58 26.13 2.35
C GLU A 243 18.97 25.68 1.92
N LYS A 244 19.34 24.46 2.34
CA LYS A 244 20.64 23.87 2.02
C LYS A 244 20.74 23.43 0.55
N TYR A 245 19.63 22.98 -0.04
CA TYR A 245 19.58 22.41 -1.40
C TYR A 245 18.58 23.16 -2.30
N PRO A 246 18.86 24.42 -2.68
CA PRO A 246 17.91 25.24 -3.46
C PRO A 246 17.64 24.69 -4.87
N GLU A 247 18.50 23.82 -5.40
CA GLU A 247 18.38 23.18 -6.70
C GLU A 247 17.47 21.95 -6.69
N ILE A 248 17.13 21.41 -5.51
CA ILE A 248 16.28 20.23 -5.33
C ILE A 248 14.86 20.67 -5.03
N ASP A 249 13.86 20.09 -5.67
CA ASP A 249 12.46 20.31 -5.34
C ASP A 249 12.04 19.40 -4.18
N PHE A 250 11.36 19.96 -3.18
CA PHE A 250 10.77 19.26 -2.04
C PHE A 250 9.25 19.31 -2.19
N ILE A 251 8.61 18.17 -2.25
CA ILE A 251 7.16 18.08 -2.51
C ILE A 251 6.47 17.37 -1.37
N TYR A 252 5.49 18.03 -0.78
CA TYR A 252 4.73 17.53 0.33
C TYR A 252 3.23 17.55 0.03
N PRO A 253 2.64 16.43 -0.45
CA PRO A 253 1.19 16.25 -0.46
C PRO A 253 0.66 16.29 0.97
N MET A 254 -0.05 17.37 1.31
CA MET A 254 -0.48 17.63 2.69
C MET A 254 -1.72 16.82 3.05
N HIS A 255 -1.63 16.03 4.10
CA HIS A 255 -2.81 15.37 4.66
C HIS A 255 -3.84 16.40 5.16
N LEU A 256 -5.14 16.07 5.04
CA LEU A 256 -6.23 16.97 5.42
C LEU A 256 -6.33 17.23 6.94
N ASN A 257 -5.64 16.45 7.77
CA ASN A 257 -5.67 16.59 9.22
C ASN A 257 -5.19 17.98 9.65
N PRO A 258 -5.98 18.74 10.43
CA PRO A 258 -5.61 20.08 10.89
C PRO A 258 -4.27 20.13 11.65
N ASN A 259 -3.91 19.08 12.41
CA ASN A 259 -2.64 19.03 13.13
C ASN A 259 -1.44 19.09 12.19
N VAL A 260 -1.52 18.43 11.03
CA VAL A 260 -0.50 18.48 9.98
C VAL A 260 -0.41 19.89 9.40
N ARG A 261 -1.54 20.44 8.96
CA ARG A 261 -1.59 21.77 8.31
C ARG A 261 -1.17 22.90 9.26
N ASN A 262 -1.56 22.82 10.53
CA ASN A 262 -1.19 23.82 11.53
C ASN A 262 0.32 23.80 11.83
N ALA A 263 0.93 22.62 11.95
CA ALA A 263 2.36 22.51 12.17
C ALA A 263 3.18 23.07 10.99
N ILE A 264 2.76 22.76 9.76
CA ILE A 264 3.36 23.32 8.54
C ILE A 264 3.26 24.85 8.56
N LYS A 265 2.06 25.41 8.82
CA LYS A 265 1.86 26.86 8.92
C LYS A 265 2.74 27.50 9.99
N THR A 266 2.89 26.87 11.16
CA THR A 266 3.71 27.36 12.26
C THR A 266 5.18 27.51 11.85
N VAL A 267 5.73 26.56 11.08
CA VAL A 267 7.16 26.54 10.72
C VAL A 267 7.46 27.36 9.47
N PHE A 268 6.54 27.30 8.48
CA PHE A 268 6.79 27.93 7.17
C PHE A 268 6.20 29.34 7.03
N ASN A 269 5.43 29.84 8.00
CA ASN A 269 4.79 31.16 8.08
C ASN A 269 4.16 31.67 6.77
N GLU A 270 2.91 32.16 6.85
CA GLU A 270 2.15 32.64 5.68
C GLU A 270 2.79 33.83 4.95
N GLU A 271 3.70 34.57 5.59
CA GLU A 271 4.31 35.82 5.04
C GLU A 271 5.74 35.66 4.52
N GLN A 272 6.43 34.59 4.84
CA GLN A 272 7.73 34.31 4.25
C GLN A 272 7.56 33.39 3.08
N THR A 273 7.77 33.93 1.89
CA THR A 273 7.90 33.21 0.63
C THR A 273 8.45 31.80 0.85
N VAL A 274 7.57 30.82 0.77
CA VAL A 274 7.97 29.43 0.60
C VAL A 274 9.02 29.47 -0.53
N LYS A 275 10.23 28.98 -0.28
CA LYS A 275 11.28 29.03 -1.30
C LYS A 275 10.78 28.38 -2.58
N ASN A 276 11.23 28.84 -3.73
CA ASN A 276 10.83 28.38 -5.06
C ASN A 276 11.01 26.85 -5.29
N ASN A 277 11.51 26.12 -4.30
CA ASN A 277 11.78 24.69 -4.33
C ASN A 277 11.01 23.88 -3.28
N MET A 278 10.12 24.49 -2.48
CA MET A 278 9.22 23.79 -1.56
C MET A 278 7.79 23.89 -2.04
N PHE A 279 7.14 22.74 -2.21
CA PHE A 279 5.78 22.63 -2.75
C PHE A 279 4.88 21.91 -1.76
N PHE A 280 4.00 22.65 -1.12
CA PHE A 280 2.88 22.10 -0.37
C PHE A 280 1.71 21.96 -1.33
N ILE A 281 1.33 20.72 -1.62
CA ILE A 281 0.28 20.41 -2.58
C ILE A 281 -0.90 19.72 -1.91
N GLU A 282 -2.05 19.72 -2.57
CA GLU A 282 -3.22 18.99 -2.08
C GLU A 282 -2.99 17.48 -2.12
N PRO A 283 -3.74 16.70 -1.31
CA PRO A 283 -3.66 15.25 -1.32
C PRO A 283 -3.88 14.69 -2.73
N LEU A 284 -3.09 13.69 -3.08
CA LEU A 284 -3.11 13.10 -4.42
C LEU A 284 -3.86 11.78 -4.43
N GLU A 285 -4.48 11.47 -5.55
CA GLU A 285 -4.96 10.13 -5.86
C GLU A 285 -3.78 9.16 -6.06
N TYR A 286 -4.04 7.87 -5.89
CA TYR A 286 -3.02 6.82 -5.85
C TYR A 286 -2.04 6.86 -7.04
N PHE A 287 -2.55 7.06 -8.26
CA PHE A 287 -1.72 7.07 -9.47
C PHE A 287 -0.85 8.30 -9.60
N THR A 288 -1.40 9.44 -9.29
CA THR A 288 -0.65 10.70 -9.26
C THR A 288 0.44 10.65 -8.20
N PHE A 289 0.15 9.99 -7.07
CA PHE A 289 1.14 9.74 -6.03
C PHE A 289 2.25 8.78 -6.49
N ILE A 290 1.91 7.67 -7.19
CA ILE A 290 2.91 6.75 -7.76
C ILE A 290 3.79 7.47 -8.80
N LEU A 291 3.22 8.34 -9.63
CA LEU A 291 4.00 9.12 -10.59
C LEU A 291 5.05 9.98 -9.87
N LEU A 292 4.68 10.66 -8.78
CA LEU A 292 5.65 11.41 -7.96
C LEU A 292 6.69 10.47 -7.32
N MET A 293 6.26 9.36 -6.75
CA MET A 293 7.16 8.38 -6.13
C MET A 293 8.15 7.82 -7.14
N GLN A 294 7.71 7.52 -8.36
CA GLN A 294 8.57 7.05 -9.46
C GLN A 294 9.64 8.08 -9.86
N HIS A 295 9.31 9.37 -9.82
CA HIS A 295 10.22 10.45 -10.18
C HIS A 295 11.04 10.99 -8.99
N SER A 296 10.76 10.56 -7.76
CA SER A 296 11.51 11.00 -6.59
C SER A 296 12.95 10.49 -6.63
N TYR A 297 13.86 11.27 -6.07
CA TYR A 297 15.23 10.85 -5.78
C TYR A 297 15.28 10.04 -4.50
N LEU A 298 14.72 10.56 -3.42
CA LEU A 298 14.53 9.87 -2.14
C LEU A 298 13.19 10.28 -1.51
N ILE A 299 12.78 9.57 -0.47
CA ILE A 299 11.49 9.79 0.18
C ILE A 299 11.68 9.95 1.69
N LEU A 300 11.08 11.00 2.25
CA LEU A 300 10.90 11.20 3.69
C LEU A 300 9.46 10.85 4.05
N THR A 301 9.23 9.85 4.91
CA THR A 301 7.88 9.39 5.19
C THR A 301 7.67 8.91 6.63
N ASP A 302 6.42 8.94 7.10
CA ASP A 302 5.99 8.20 8.29
C ASP A 302 4.98 7.08 7.96
N SER A 303 4.73 6.83 6.66
CA SER A 303 3.77 5.83 6.18
C SER A 303 4.39 4.43 6.11
N GLY A 304 3.67 3.41 6.62
CA GLY A 304 4.06 2.00 6.50
C GLY A 304 4.06 1.50 5.05
N GLY A 305 3.01 1.78 4.27
CA GLY A 305 2.91 1.32 2.89
C GLY A 305 4.04 1.83 1.98
N ILE A 306 4.47 3.09 2.17
CA ILE A 306 5.57 3.66 1.38
C ILE A 306 6.90 2.97 1.69
N GLN A 307 7.11 2.51 2.93
CA GLN A 307 8.29 1.73 3.31
C GLN A 307 8.39 0.41 2.55
N GLU A 308 7.27 -0.15 2.14
CA GLU A 308 7.21 -1.40 1.36
C GLU A 308 7.28 -1.13 -0.15
N GLU A 309 6.56 -0.12 -0.63
CA GLU A 309 6.39 0.18 -2.06
C GLU A 309 7.60 0.89 -2.67
N ALA A 310 8.10 1.95 -2.04
CA ALA A 310 9.14 2.80 -2.62
C ALA A 310 10.48 2.06 -2.90
N PRO A 311 10.94 1.11 -2.06
CA PRO A 311 12.07 0.26 -2.38
C PRO A 311 11.87 -0.56 -3.66
N GLY A 312 10.63 -0.93 -4.00
CA GLY A 312 10.26 -1.60 -5.26
C GLY A 312 10.56 -0.77 -6.52
N LEU A 313 10.68 0.56 -6.35
CA LEU A 313 11.11 1.50 -7.40
C LEU A 313 12.58 1.90 -7.29
N GLY A 314 13.35 1.26 -6.40
CA GLY A 314 14.75 1.60 -6.14
C GLY A 314 14.91 2.97 -5.47
N LYS A 315 13.94 3.42 -4.67
CA LYS A 315 13.97 4.71 -3.97
C LYS A 315 14.41 4.52 -2.53
N PRO A 316 15.48 5.18 -2.07
CA PRO A 316 15.83 5.23 -0.66
C PRO A 316 14.72 5.88 0.16
N VAL A 317 14.41 5.29 1.32
CA VAL A 317 13.37 5.76 2.21
C VAL A 317 13.94 6.10 3.58
N LEU A 318 13.75 7.32 4.03
CA LEU A 318 14.04 7.75 5.39
C LEU A 318 12.73 7.87 6.15
N VAL A 319 12.60 7.07 7.20
CA VAL A 319 11.35 6.96 7.96
C VAL A 319 11.41 7.85 9.20
N MET A 320 10.54 8.84 9.22
CA MET A 320 10.40 9.81 10.31
C MET A 320 9.55 9.25 11.46
N ARG A 321 9.98 8.10 11.99
CA ARG A 321 9.38 7.39 13.12
C ARG A 321 10.48 6.73 13.96
N GLU A 322 10.20 6.53 15.25
CA GLU A 322 11.12 5.81 16.15
C GLU A 322 11.07 4.30 15.92
N THR A 323 9.90 3.80 15.55
CA THR A 323 9.64 2.37 15.29
C THR A 323 8.93 2.16 13.96
N THR A 324 8.96 0.93 13.43
CA THR A 324 8.25 0.55 12.21
C THR A 324 7.61 -0.82 12.33
N GLU A 325 6.49 -1.00 11.66
CA GLU A 325 5.84 -2.31 11.46
C GLU A 325 6.53 -3.13 10.34
N SER A 326 7.48 -2.53 9.63
CA SER A 326 8.19 -3.11 8.47
C SER A 326 9.70 -3.24 8.73
N PRO A 327 10.14 -3.97 9.79
CA PRO A 327 11.54 -4.06 10.19
C PRO A 327 12.43 -4.75 9.14
N GLU A 328 11.85 -5.61 8.30
CA GLU A 328 12.56 -6.31 7.23
C GLU A 328 13.18 -5.33 6.23
N ALA A 329 12.49 -4.25 5.86
CA ALA A 329 13.02 -3.26 4.93
C ALA A 329 14.20 -2.46 5.54
N VAL A 330 14.18 -2.23 6.85
CA VAL A 330 15.31 -1.60 7.56
C VAL A 330 16.52 -2.55 7.58
N THR A 331 16.29 -3.82 7.88
CA THR A 331 17.36 -4.84 7.91
C THR A 331 17.95 -5.09 6.52
N ALA A 332 17.12 -5.10 5.48
CA ALA A 332 17.56 -5.29 4.10
C ALA A 332 18.29 -4.07 3.51
N GLY A 333 18.14 -2.88 4.09
CA GLY A 333 18.92 -1.69 3.80
C GLY A 333 18.28 -0.60 2.93
N PRO A 334 17.14 -0.80 2.22
CA PRO A 334 16.54 0.28 1.43
C PRO A 334 15.82 1.34 2.26
N VAL A 335 15.56 1.04 3.54
CA VAL A 335 14.85 1.88 4.49
C VAL A 335 15.71 2.17 5.72
N LYS A 336 15.67 3.40 6.22
CA LYS A 336 16.39 3.81 7.44
C LYS A 336 15.47 4.62 8.35
N LEU A 337 15.44 4.26 9.66
CA LEU A 337 14.70 5.04 10.66
C LEU A 337 15.51 6.27 11.08
N VAL A 338 14.90 7.44 10.95
CA VAL A 338 15.50 8.72 11.34
C VAL A 338 14.77 9.37 12.53
N GLY A 339 13.63 8.81 12.96
CA GLY A 339 12.84 9.41 14.03
C GLY A 339 12.29 10.77 13.66
N THR A 340 11.87 11.51 14.67
CA THR A 340 11.47 12.93 14.55
C THR A 340 12.60 13.89 14.95
N ASP A 341 13.82 13.37 15.02
CA ASP A 341 15.01 14.14 15.39
C ASP A 341 15.44 15.09 14.27
N TYR A 342 15.44 16.39 14.56
CA TYR A 342 15.79 17.44 13.61
C TYR A 342 17.15 17.23 12.95
N LYS A 343 18.19 16.94 13.75
CA LYS A 343 19.55 16.79 13.24
C LYS A 343 19.72 15.53 12.41
N LYS A 344 19.16 14.41 12.88
CA LYS A 344 19.25 13.13 12.20
C LYS A 344 18.55 13.14 10.83
N ILE A 345 17.37 13.81 10.73
CA ILE A 345 16.68 13.98 9.45
C ILE A 345 17.57 14.75 8.46
N ILE A 346 18.19 15.85 8.89
CA ILE A 346 19.08 16.65 8.04
C ILE A 346 20.32 15.85 7.63
N ASP A 347 21.01 15.25 8.59
CA ASP A 347 22.28 14.55 8.35
C ASP A 347 22.09 13.37 7.38
N GLU A 348 21.07 12.54 7.60
CA GLU A 348 20.80 11.37 6.77
C GLU A 348 20.28 11.74 5.37
N THR A 349 19.44 12.76 5.28
CA THR A 349 18.98 13.28 3.97
C THR A 349 20.15 13.86 3.18
N SER A 350 20.98 14.66 3.85
CA SER A 350 22.18 15.24 3.24
C SER A 350 23.16 14.16 2.78
N LEU A 351 23.38 13.12 3.60
CA LEU A 351 24.24 12.01 3.25
C LEU A 351 23.81 11.36 1.92
N LEU A 352 22.51 11.13 1.73
CA LEU A 352 22.01 10.53 0.49
C LEU A 352 22.06 11.48 -0.71
N ILE A 353 21.94 12.79 -0.49
CA ILE A 353 22.04 13.79 -1.57
C ILE A 353 23.48 13.97 -2.01
N ASP A 354 24.41 14.06 -1.06
CA ASP A 354 25.79 14.44 -1.27
C ASP A 354 26.71 13.25 -1.62
N SER A 355 26.32 12.01 -1.23
CA SER A 355 27.10 10.80 -1.47
C SER A 355 26.41 9.83 -2.43
N PRO A 356 26.81 9.78 -3.71
CA PRO A 356 26.29 8.78 -4.66
C PRO A 356 26.55 7.33 -4.22
N ILE A 357 27.57 7.09 -3.39
CA ILE A 357 27.87 5.75 -2.88
C ILE A 357 26.80 5.31 -1.88
N GLU A 358 26.49 6.14 -0.90
CA GLU A 358 25.46 5.83 0.12
C GLU A 358 24.07 5.74 -0.51
N TYR A 359 23.74 6.66 -1.43
CA TYR A 359 22.53 6.58 -2.23
C TYR A 359 22.42 5.23 -2.95
N LYS A 360 23.49 4.82 -3.66
CA LYS A 360 23.49 3.59 -4.43
C LYS A 360 23.36 2.34 -3.56
N LYS A 361 23.92 2.34 -2.35
CA LYS A 361 23.73 1.24 -1.39
C LYS A 361 22.24 1.04 -1.07
N MET A 362 21.53 2.10 -0.72
CA MET A 362 20.10 2.03 -0.39
C MET A 362 19.23 1.75 -1.62
N SER A 363 19.47 2.45 -2.73
CA SER A 363 18.62 2.34 -3.92
C SER A 363 18.75 0.99 -4.66
N LYS A 364 19.83 0.26 -4.44
CA LYS A 364 20.07 -1.09 -5.00
C LYS A 364 19.88 -2.22 -3.99
N ALA A 365 19.52 -1.91 -2.77
CA ALA A 365 19.20 -2.91 -1.76
C ALA A 365 17.94 -3.71 -2.18
N ILE A 366 17.93 -4.98 -1.83
CA ILE A 366 16.80 -5.86 -2.19
C ILE A 366 15.57 -5.45 -1.39
N ASN A 367 14.44 -5.30 -2.07
CA ASN A 367 13.16 -5.10 -1.39
C ASN A 367 12.68 -6.45 -0.81
N PRO A 368 12.61 -6.60 0.53
CA PRO A 368 12.19 -7.86 1.15
C PRO A 368 10.71 -8.19 0.91
N TYR A 369 9.91 -7.21 0.50
CA TYR A 369 8.47 -7.38 0.25
C TYR A 369 8.15 -7.91 -1.15
N GLY A 370 9.14 -8.05 -2.02
CA GLY A 370 8.96 -8.72 -3.31
C GLY A 370 9.61 -8.02 -4.49
N ASP A 371 9.49 -8.71 -5.61
CA ASP A 371 10.09 -8.39 -6.91
C ASP A 371 9.03 -8.09 -8.00
N GLY A 372 7.75 -7.91 -7.60
CA GLY A 372 6.63 -7.70 -8.53
C GLY A 372 6.17 -8.97 -9.23
N LYS A 373 6.39 -10.15 -8.63
CA LYS A 373 5.97 -11.45 -9.14
C LYS A 373 5.13 -12.24 -8.12
N ALA A 374 4.57 -11.57 -7.13
CA ALA A 374 3.75 -12.22 -6.12
C ALA A 374 2.49 -12.82 -6.75
N CYS A 375 1.83 -12.08 -7.62
CA CYS A 375 0.61 -12.53 -8.29
C CYS A 375 0.86 -13.78 -9.16
N SER A 376 1.96 -13.83 -9.93
CA SER A 376 2.27 -15.02 -10.73
C SER A 376 2.55 -16.25 -9.87
N ARG A 377 3.26 -16.11 -8.74
CA ARG A 377 3.49 -17.20 -7.80
C ARG A 377 2.17 -17.71 -7.19
N ILE A 378 1.27 -16.80 -6.79
CA ILE A 378 -0.05 -17.16 -6.26
C ILE A 378 -0.84 -17.95 -7.31
N VAL A 379 -0.87 -17.48 -8.56
CA VAL A 379 -1.60 -18.14 -9.65
C VAL A 379 -1.07 -19.54 -9.93
N GLU A 380 0.27 -19.74 -9.97
CA GLU A 380 0.86 -21.07 -10.16
C GLU A 380 0.45 -22.02 -9.03
N ILE A 381 0.53 -21.59 -7.77
CA ILE A 381 0.09 -22.40 -6.62
C ILE A 381 -1.40 -22.74 -6.72
N LEU A 382 -2.24 -21.78 -7.10
CA LEU A 382 -3.67 -22.00 -7.27
C LEU A 382 -4.01 -22.97 -8.41
N LYS A 383 -3.20 -23.04 -9.46
CA LYS A 383 -3.37 -24.00 -10.57
C LYS A 383 -2.98 -25.42 -10.15
N GLU A 384 -1.95 -25.57 -9.34
CA GLU A 384 -1.44 -26.88 -8.91
C GLU A 384 -2.25 -27.53 -7.77
N LYS A 385 -2.70 -26.72 -6.80
CA LYS A 385 -3.47 -27.19 -5.65
C LYS A 385 -4.91 -27.53 -6.07
N ARG A 386 -5.39 -28.71 -5.72
CA ARG A 386 -6.76 -29.18 -5.95
C ARG A 386 -7.70 -28.69 -4.86
#